data_96d6ab95c4eeedcce6adab24fb075142
#
_entry.id   96d6ab95c4eeedcce6adab24fb075142
#
_cell.length_a   1.000
_cell.length_b   1.000
_cell.length_c   1.000
_cell.angle_alpha   90.00
_cell.angle_beta   90.00
_cell.angle_gamma   90.00
#
_symmetry.space_group_name_H-M   'P 1'
#
loop_
_entity.id
_entity.type
_entity.pdbx_description
1 polymer ?
#
loop_
_entity_poly.entity_id
_entity_poly.type
_entity_poly.pdbx_seq_one_letter_code
_entity_poly.pdbx_strand_id
1 'polypeptide(L)'
;GKEVCLGVEGRNEWAYDFALETVRQNKLALIREILSDYQADGIELDFMFGDAYCKPDETDAASILSEYMSQVRSTAREIGVQQDREIPVMVRVCLEREDNLAMGLDVEAWLADGSVDFVVGQDKRVLGDTQPMPQWLPEAANAAGGAAYYRPPRRVYDERTGLPSIEMTRALSQALDQGGYAGLYHGYMSWPLDDKEYRFLREAAFPEVTRRKPKRYYLQPREGVEGEPTTTPERQLPVALEEGKTERLGIWVADDVDGARADGEMRKPILTLRFSFFCIDDDVEFRFNGRVVPWEDAEITDERGLTMATKLAGSMNIQAPLSMSAHWFRFRLERDEVRRGENIVEVECRSKDGRAGFTRSLNGVEILMRYRDMERPEGLRIDRVAPGGG
;
A
#
# COMPACT_ATOMS: atom_id res chain seq x y z
N GLY A 1 -32.74 -5.61 18.42
CA GLY A 1 -31.41 -5.16 17.95
C GLY A 1 -30.36 -6.26 17.94
N LYS A 2 -30.07 -6.92 19.11
CA LYS A 2 -28.98 -7.93 19.19
C LYS A 2 -29.25 -9.22 18.40
N GLU A 3 -30.49 -9.55 18.12
CA GLU A 3 -30.92 -10.79 17.44
C GLU A 3 -30.47 -10.84 15.96
N VAL A 4 -30.16 -9.70 15.36
CA VAL A 4 -29.71 -9.58 13.96
C VAL A 4 -28.21 -9.35 13.84
N CYS A 5 -27.47 -9.41 14.94
CA CYS A 5 -26.03 -9.19 14.99
C CYS A 5 -25.26 -10.49 15.13
N LEU A 6 -24.01 -10.48 14.66
CA LEU A 6 -23.11 -11.64 14.76
C LEU A 6 -22.89 -12.08 16.23
N GLY A 7 -22.84 -11.11 17.17
CA GLY A 7 -22.65 -11.39 18.59
C GLY A 7 -21.27 -11.95 18.95
N VAL A 8 -20.29 -11.82 18.03
CA VAL A 8 -18.90 -12.24 18.26
C VAL A 8 -18.18 -11.15 19.05
N GLU A 9 -17.53 -11.51 20.15
CA GLU A 9 -16.77 -10.55 20.97
C GLU A 9 -15.75 -9.78 20.13
N GLY A 10 -15.64 -8.47 20.37
CA GLY A 10 -14.71 -7.59 19.69
C GLY A 10 -15.36 -6.71 18.63
N ARG A 11 -14.65 -6.47 17.50
CA ARG A 11 -15.07 -5.53 16.45
C ARG A 11 -16.42 -5.85 15.80
N ASN A 12 -16.83 -7.11 15.80
CA ASN A 12 -18.00 -7.61 15.08
C ASN A 12 -19.24 -7.82 15.96
N GLU A 13 -19.21 -7.47 17.25
CA GLU A 13 -20.34 -7.70 18.15
C GLU A 13 -21.66 -7.13 17.61
N TRP A 14 -21.58 -5.97 16.96
CA TRP A 14 -22.73 -5.24 16.41
C TRP A 14 -22.86 -5.34 14.90
N ALA A 15 -21.99 -6.10 14.20
CA ALA A 15 -22.12 -6.33 12.78
C ALA A 15 -23.37 -7.17 12.47
N TYR A 16 -24.02 -6.90 11.36
CA TYR A 16 -25.18 -7.64 10.92
C TYR A 16 -24.81 -9.05 10.46
N ASP A 17 -25.66 -10.03 10.82
CA ASP A 17 -25.55 -11.41 10.38
C ASP A 17 -26.27 -11.60 9.04
N PHE A 18 -25.52 -11.73 7.96
CA PHE A 18 -26.06 -11.91 6.60
C PHE A 18 -26.64 -13.30 6.37
N ALA A 19 -26.44 -14.27 7.27
CA ALA A 19 -27.17 -15.53 7.23
C ALA A 19 -28.69 -15.32 7.37
N LEU A 20 -29.09 -14.22 8.03
CA LEU A 20 -30.48 -13.88 8.23
C LEU A 20 -31.09 -13.20 7.01
N GLU A 21 -32.12 -13.80 6.44
CA GLU A 21 -32.86 -13.26 5.28
C GLU A 21 -33.37 -11.82 5.55
N THR A 22 -33.85 -11.54 6.75
CA THR A 22 -34.34 -10.21 7.14
C THR A 22 -33.25 -9.13 7.03
N VAL A 23 -31.99 -9.47 7.30
CA VAL A 23 -30.84 -8.57 7.14
C VAL A 23 -30.59 -8.30 5.65
N ARG A 24 -30.52 -9.35 4.82
CA ARG A 24 -30.31 -9.22 3.37
C ARG A 24 -31.40 -8.40 2.71
N GLN A 25 -32.69 -8.67 3.02
CA GLN A 25 -33.82 -7.92 2.48
C GLN A 25 -33.81 -6.45 2.89
N ASN A 26 -33.43 -6.16 4.12
CA ASN A 26 -33.34 -4.77 4.60
C ASN A 26 -32.21 -4.02 3.85
N LYS A 27 -31.06 -4.68 3.60
CA LYS A 27 -29.97 -4.08 2.82
C LYS A 27 -30.34 -3.91 1.35
N LEU A 28 -31.06 -4.86 0.74
CA LEU A 28 -31.56 -4.73 -0.62
C LEU A 28 -32.57 -3.58 -0.77
N ALA A 29 -33.46 -3.40 0.22
CA ALA A 29 -34.40 -2.28 0.22
C ALA A 29 -33.66 -0.94 0.24
N LEU A 30 -32.60 -0.81 1.05
CA LEU A 30 -31.76 0.38 1.08
C LEU A 30 -31.03 0.62 -0.26
N ILE A 31 -30.46 -0.43 -0.87
CA ILE A 31 -29.82 -0.33 -2.19
C ILE A 31 -30.85 0.13 -3.25
N ARG A 32 -32.06 -0.45 -3.21
CA ARG A 32 -33.14 -0.05 -4.13
C ARG A 32 -33.51 1.42 -3.97
N GLU A 33 -33.66 1.89 -2.74
CA GLU A 33 -33.91 3.31 -2.44
C GLU A 33 -32.82 4.21 -2.98
N ILE A 34 -31.54 3.88 -2.71
CA ILE A 34 -30.40 4.67 -3.20
C ILE A 34 -30.41 4.80 -4.72
N LEU A 35 -30.59 3.69 -5.42
CA LEU A 35 -30.54 3.65 -6.87
C LEU A 35 -31.77 4.28 -7.54
N SER A 36 -32.96 4.17 -6.92
CA SER A 36 -34.20 4.72 -7.46
C SER A 36 -34.35 6.22 -7.19
N ASP A 37 -34.15 6.63 -5.92
CA ASP A 37 -34.57 7.95 -5.45
C ASP A 37 -33.44 8.98 -5.58
N TYR A 38 -32.16 8.54 -5.42
CA TYR A 38 -31.00 9.44 -5.46
C TYR A 38 -30.28 9.45 -6.81
N GLN A 39 -30.70 8.64 -7.78
CA GLN A 39 -30.13 8.55 -9.13
C GLN A 39 -28.60 8.33 -9.13
N ALA A 40 -28.09 7.54 -8.20
CA ALA A 40 -26.68 7.22 -8.13
C ALA A 40 -26.20 6.50 -9.40
N ASP A 41 -25.04 6.86 -9.95
CA ASP A 41 -24.51 6.29 -11.19
C ASP A 41 -24.04 4.84 -11.05
N GLY A 42 -23.84 4.37 -9.83
CA GLY A 42 -23.46 3.00 -9.47
C GLY A 42 -23.58 2.78 -7.99
N ILE A 43 -23.26 1.57 -7.54
CA ILE A 43 -23.26 1.21 -6.12
C ILE A 43 -21.97 0.50 -5.75
N GLU A 44 -21.36 0.90 -4.64
CA GLU A 44 -20.23 0.20 -4.03
C GLU A 44 -20.67 -0.49 -2.73
N LEU A 45 -20.38 -1.78 -2.60
CA LEU A 45 -20.53 -2.52 -1.36
C LEU A 45 -19.17 -2.67 -0.67
N ASP A 46 -19.07 -2.12 0.53
CA ASP A 46 -17.84 -2.15 1.32
C ASP A 46 -17.80 -3.37 2.24
N PHE A 47 -17.04 -4.40 1.83
CA PHE A 47 -16.76 -5.58 2.65
C PHE A 47 -15.49 -5.44 3.50
N MET A 48 -14.99 -4.23 3.69
CA MET A 48 -13.77 -3.99 4.47
C MET A 48 -14.03 -3.35 5.83
N PHE A 49 -15.29 -3.20 6.21
CA PHE A 49 -15.67 -2.61 7.49
C PHE A 49 -15.72 -3.62 8.65
N GLY A 50 -15.89 -4.90 8.33
CA GLY A 50 -15.92 -6.01 9.29
C GLY A 50 -14.97 -7.13 8.88
N ASP A 51 -14.71 -8.03 9.82
CA ASP A 51 -13.89 -9.21 9.61
C ASP A 51 -14.74 -10.48 9.40
N ALA A 52 -16.05 -10.36 9.48
CA ALA A 52 -17.02 -11.42 9.24
C ALA A 52 -18.39 -10.84 8.84
N TYR A 53 -19.15 -11.59 8.05
CA TYR A 53 -20.50 -11.26 7.58
C TYR A 53 -21.54 -12.30 7.96
N CYS A 54 -21.09 -13.48 8.34
CA CYS A 54 -21.89 -14.55 8.93
C CYS A 54 -21.21 -15.01 10.21
N LYS A 55 -21.94 -15.74 11.05
CA LYS A 55 -21.36 -16.32 12.25
C LYS A 55 -20.25 -17.32 11.90
N PRO A 56 -19.26 -17.53 12.79
CA PRO A 56 -18.13 -18.42 12.50
C PRO A 56 -18.51 -19.88 12.27
N ASP A 57 -19.67 -20.30 12.75
CA ASP A 57 -20.23 -21.65 12.57
C ASP A 57 -21.11 -21.79 11.31
N GLU A 58 -21.28 -20.70 10.54
CA GLU A 58 -22.03 -20.75 9.29
C GLU A 58 -21.17 -21.35 8.17
N THR A 59 -21.53 -22.55 7.72
CA THR A 59 -20.79 -23.29 6.71
C THR A 59 -21.11 -22.85 5.28
N ASP A 60 -22.26 -22.21 5.07
CA ASP A 60 -22.78 -21.82 3.77
C ASP A 60 -22.57 -20.33 3.46
N ALA A 61 -21.71 -19.65 4.23
CA ALA A 61 -21.48 -18.20 4.11
C ALA A 61 -21.19 -17.75 2.67
N ALA A 62 -20.36 -18.48 1.92
CA ALA A 62 -20.02 -18.13 0.54
C ALA A 62 -21.23 -18.22 -0.39
N SER A 63 -22.08 -19.25 -0.22
CA SER A 63 -23.32 -19.40 -0.99
C SER A 63 -24.32 -18.29 -0.67
N ILE A 64 -24.50 -17.99 0.61
CA ILE A 64 -25.41 -16.95 1.08
C ILE A 64 -25.02 -15.58 0.55
N LEU A 65 -23.73 -15.24 0.61
CA LEU A 65 -23.23 -13.96 0.14
C LEU A 65 -23.23 -13.86 -1.39
N SER A 66 -22.98 -14.95 -2.11
CA SER A 66 -23.08 -14.97 -3.57
C SER A 66 -24.53 -14.84 -4.06
N GLU A 67 -25.48 -15.48 -3.38
CA GLU A 67 -26.90 -15.27 -3.66
C GLU A 67 -27.31 -13.80 -3.40
N TYR A 68 -26.85 -13.21 -2.31
CA TYR A 68 -27.10 -11.81 -2.00
C TYR A 68 -26.52 -10.89 -3.08
N MET A 69 -25.29 -11.13 -3.57
CA MET A 69 -24.69 -10.35 -4.65
C MET A 69 -25.44 -10.47 -5.96
N SER A 70 -25.96 -11.65 -6.28
CA SER A 70 -26.84 -11.87 -7.44
C SER A 70 -28.14 -11.06 -7.32
N GLN A 71 -28.73 -10.96 -6.12
CA GLN A 71 -29.92 -10.14 -5.86
C GLN A 71 -29.61 -8.64 -5.98
N VAL A 72 -28.45 -8.17 -5.52
CA VAL A 72 -27.96 -6.81 -5.71
C VAL A 72 -27.86 -6.48 -7.20
N ARG A 73 -27.22 -7.37 -7.97
CA ARG A 73 -27.09 -7.21 -9.43
C ARG A 73 -28.43 -7.15 -10.13
N SER A 74 -29.35 -8.03 -9.76
CA SER A 74 -30.71 -8.04 -10.32
C SER A 74 -31.44 -6.74 -10.04
N THR A 75 -31.31 -6.22 -8.84
CA THR A 75 -31.89 -4.91 -8.43
C THR A 75 -31.29 -3.77 -9.25
N ALA A 76 -29.97 -3.72 -9.42
CA ALA A 76 -29.29 -2.70 -10.21
C ALA A 76 -29.72 -2.74 -11.69
N ARG A 77 -29.85 -3.95 -12.28
CA ARG A 77 -30.34 -4.12 -13.66
C ARG A 77 -31.78 -3.68 -13.83
N GLU A 78 -32.67 -4.09 -12.93
CA GLU A 78 -34.08 -3.71 -12.96
C GLU A 78 -34.27 -2.19 -12.97
N ILE A 79 -33.58 -1.48 -12.07
CA ILE A 79 -33.63 -0.03 -11.96
C ILE A 79 -32.95 0.63 -13.17
N GLY A 80 -31.82 0.09 -13.63
CA GLY A 80 -31.11 0.57 -14.81
C GLY A 80 -32.00 0.55 -16.06
N VAL A 81 -32.76 -0.53 -16.28
CA VAL A 81 -33.74 -0.63 -17.37
C VAL A 81 -34.82 0.45 -17.24
N GLN A 82 -35.33 0.71 -16.03
CA GLN A 82 -36.32 1.75 -15.79
C GLN A 82 -35.80 3.17 -16.06
N GLN A 83 -34.50 3.37 -15.85
CA GLN A 83 -33.84 4.68 -15.99
C GLN A 83 -33.08 4.84 -17.32
N ASP A 84 -33.18 3.85 -18.23
CA ASP A 84 -32.49 3.81 -19.52
C ASP A 84 -30.96 4.02 -19.40
N ARG A 85 -30.33 3.32 -18.42
CA ARG A 85 -28.89 3.37 -18.17
C ARG A 85 -28.36 2.08 -17.56
N GLU A 86 -27.06 1.89 -17.67
CA GLU A 86 -26.36 0.86 -16.91
C GLU A 86 -26.01 1.37 -15.51
N ILE A 87 -26.20 0.51 -14.50
CA ILE A 87 -25.83 0.78 -13.11
C ILE A 87 -24.78 -0.24 -12.71
N PRO A 88 -23.49 0.13 -12.68
CA PRO A 88 -22.44 -0.76 -12.28
C PRO A 88 -22.47 -1.08 -10.78
N VAL A 89 -22.05 -2.29 -10.47
CA VAL A 89 -21.85 -2.78 -9.09
C VAL A 89 -20.36 -2.94 -8.83
N MET A 90 -19.88 -2.27 -7.81
CA MET A 90 -18.51 -2.36 -7.35
C MET A 90 -18.47 -2.97 -5.94
N VAL A 91 -17.41 -3.70 -5.64
CA VAL A 91 -17.16 -4.21 -4.30
C VAL A 91 -15.77 -3.82 -3.82
N ARG A 92 -15.65 -3.52 -2.53
CA ARG A 92 -14.37 -3.37 -1.87
C ARG A 92 -14.12 -4.54 -0.95
N VAL A 93 -13.02 -5.25 -1.18
CA VAL A 93 -12.70 -6.55 -0.60
C VAL A 93 -11.25 -6.59 -0.12
N CYS A 94 -10.84 -7.66 0.55
CA CYS A 94 -9.44 -7.85 0.91
C CYS A 94 -8.54 -7.95 -0.33
N LEU A 95 -7.32 -7.48 -0.20
CA LEU A 95 -6.31 -7.66 -1.23
C LEU A 95 -5.91 -9.14 -1.38
N GLU A 96 -5.86 -9.86 -0.27
CA GLU A 96 -5.48 -11.28 -0.25
C GLU A 96 -6.72 -12.17 -0.52
N ARG A 97 -6.53 -13.14 -1.41
CA ARG A 97 -7.61 -14.05 -1.85
C ARG A 97 -8.15 -14.91 -0.72
N GLU A 98 -7.23 -15.45 0.08
CA GLU A 98 -7.54 -16.35 1.18
C GLU A 98 -8.36 -15.66 2.25
N ASP A 99 -8.10 -14.38 2.52
CA ASP A 99 -8.86 -13.58 3.48
C ASP A 99 -10.32 -13.39 3.01
N ASN A 100 -10.53 -13.18 1.72
CA ASN A 100 -11.88 -13.08 1.15
C ASN A 100 -12.64 -14.40 1.32
N LEU A 101 -12.02 -15.51 0.93
CA LEU A 101 -12.64 -16.83 1.06
C LEU A 101 -12.95 -17.19 2.52
N ALA A 102 -12.07 -16.83 3.45
CA ALA A 102 -12.29 -17.03 4.89
C ALA A 102 -13.51 -16.25 5.42
N MET A 103 -13.84 -15.11 4.79
CA MET A 103 -15.03 -14.30 5.11
C MET A 103 -16.28 -14.71 4.32
N GLY A 104 -16.17 -15.71 3.45
CA GLY A 104 -17.27 -16.13 2.56
C GLY A 104 -17.43 -15.25 1.32
N LEU A 105 -16.43 -14.43 0.97
CA LEU A 105 -16.47 -13.55 -0.20
C LEU A 105 -15.85 -14.26 -1.41
N ASP A 106 -16.66 -14.90 -2.23
CA ASP A 106 -16.22 -15.55 -3.48
C ASP A 106 -16.17 -14.53 -4.63
N VAL A 107 -15.17 -13.63 -4.55
CA VAL A 107 -15.02 -12.50 -5.47
C VAL A 107 -14.82 -12.95 -6.91
N GLU A 108 -14.09 -14.05 -7.13
CA GLU A 108 -13.88 -14.59 -8.48
C GLU A 108 -15.18 -15.07 -9.11
N ALA A 109 -16.02 -15.77 -8.35
CA ALA A 109 -17.33 -16.20 -8.83
C ALA A 109 -18.22 -14.98 -9.14
N TRP A 110 -18.22 -13.94 -8.31
CA TRP A 110 -19.04 -12.73 -8.52
C TRP A 110 -18.61 -11.94 -9.77
N LEU A 111 -17.31 -11.89 -10.06
CA LEU A 111 -16.80 -11.31 -11.30
C LEU A 111 -17.19 -12.18 -12.51
N ALA A 112 -16.98 -13.50 -12.42
CA ALA A 112 -17.22 -14.43 -13.52
C ALA A 112 -18.70 -14.52 -13.93
N ASP A 113 -19.63 -14.43 -12.98
CA ASP A 113 -21.08 -14.47 -13.26
C ASP A 113 -21.68 -13.07 -13.59
N GLY A 114 -20.86 -12.02 -13.53
CA GLY A 114 -21.25 -10.65 -13.79
C GLY A 114 -22.12 -10.03 -12.69
N SER A 115 -22.07 -10.53 -11.47
CA SER A 115 -22.67 -9.88 -10.28
C SER A 115 -21.93 -8.63 -9.89
N VAL A 116 -20.64 -8.54 -10.22
CA VAL A 116 -19.74 -7.43 -9.94
C VAL A 116 -19.05 -6.98 -11.23
N ASP A 117 -18.97 -5.66 -11.46
CA ASP A 117 -18.29 -5.06 -12.62
C ASP A 117 -16.89 -4.58 -12.27
N PHE A 118 -16.72 -4.02 -11.06
CA PHE A 118 -15.47 -3.43 -10.60
C PHE A 118 -15.14 -3.90 -9.19
N VAL A 119 -13.85 -4.05 -8.92
CA VAL A 119 -13.40 -4.50 -7.61
C VAL A 119 -12.27 -3.61 -7.07
N VAL A 120 -12.31 -3.34 -5.79
CA VAL A 120 -11.25 -2.62 -5.07
C VAL A 120 -10.62 -3.58 -4.08
N GLY A 121 -9.36 -3.95 -4.33
CA GLY A 121 -8.55 -4.69 -3.35
C GLY A 121 -8.01 -3.76 -2.28
N GLN A 122 -8.43 -3.94 -1.04
CA GLN A 122 -7.92 -3.16 0.08
C GLN A 122 -6.84 -3.94 0.83
N ASP A 123 -5.69 -3.31 0.95
CA ASP A 123 -4.63 -3.82 1.83
C ASP A 123 -5.03 -3.61 3.30
N LYS A 124 -5.09 -4.69 4.07
CA LYS A 124 -5.38 -4.64 5.52
C LYS A 124 -4.17 -4.22 6.36
N ARG A 125 -2.99 -4.23 5.78
CA ARG A 125 -1.77 -3.81 6.47
C ARG A 125 -1.88 -2.36 6.94
N VAL A 126 -1.26 -2.08 8.08
CA VAL A 126 -1.21 -0.71 8.61
C VAL A 126 -0.23 0.15 7.82
N LEU A 127 0.91 -0.44 7.43
CA LEU A 127 1.96 0.20 6.66
C LEU A 127 2.15 -0.56 5.34
N GLY A 128 2.13 0.17 4.23
CA GLY A 128 2.43 -0.37 2.91
C GLY A 128 3.91 -0.33 2.58
N ASP A 129 4.30 -1.17 1.65
CA ASP A 129 5.59 -1.15 0.97
C ASP A 129 5.37 -1.27 -0.55
N THR A 130 6.44 -1.16 -1.33
CA THR A 130 6.37 -1.22 -2.80
C THR A 130 6.65 -2.62 -3.35
N GLN A 131 6.31 -3.67 -2.61
CA GLN A 131 6.40 -5.05 -3.06
C GLN A 131 5.42 -5.34 -4.21
N PRO A 132 5.64 -6.42 -4.97
CA PRO A 132 4.71 -6.83 -6.02
C PRO A 132 3.28 -6.97 -5.49
N MET A 133 2.34 -6.43 -6.24
CA MET A 133 0.92 -6.54 -5.91
C MET A 133 0.37 -7.91 -6.33
N PRO A 134 -0.54 -8.51 -5.56
CA PRO A 134 -1.23 -9.72 -5.98
C PRO A 134 -1.93 -9.53 -7.33
N GLN A 135 -1.66 -10.41 -8.29
CA GLN A 135 -2.18 -10.29 -9.65
C GLN A 135 -3.53 -10.97 -9.85
N TRP A 136 -3.94 -11.86 -8.95
CA TRP A 136 -5.19 -12.60 -9.07
C TRP A 136 -6.41 -11.70 -9.27
N LEU A 137 -6.46 -10.58 -8.56
CA LEU A 137 -7.61 -9.68 -8.58
C LEU A 137 -7.76 -8.93 -9.92
N PRO A 138 -6.71 -8.27 -10.46
CA PRO A 138 -6.80 -7.67 -11.80
C PRO A 138 -6.96 -8.72 -12.90
N GLU A 139 -6.38 -9.92 -12.77
CA GLU A 139 -6.58 -11.01 -13.73
C GLU A 139 -8.04 -11.45 -13.79
N ALA A 140 -8.68 -11.68 -12.63
CA ALA A 140 -10.08 -12.05 -12.56
C ALA A 140 -11.01 -10.94 -13.09
N ALA A 141 -10.77 -9.69 -12.69
CA ALA A 141 -11.57 -8.56 -13.14
C ALA A 141 -11.46 -8.35 -14.66
N ASN A 142 -10.24 -8.37 -15.21
CA ASN A 142 -10.01 -8.21 -16.65
C ASN A 142 -10.63 -9.37 -17.47
N ALA A 143 -10.55 -10.61 -16.97
CA ALA A 143 -11.17 -11.76 -17.61
C ALA A 143 -12.71 -11.63 -17.70
N ALA A 144 -13.32 -10.94 -16.74
CA ALA A 144 -14.74 -10.63 -16.70
C ALA A 144 -15.13 -9.37 -17.49
N GLY A 145 -14.15 -8.65 -18.09
CA GLY A 145 -14.38 -7.38 -18.79
C GLY A 145 -14.55 -6.17 -17.87
N GLY A 146 -14.23 -6.32 -16.58
CA GLY A 146 -14.25 -5.28 -15.57
C GLY A 146 -12.86 -4.69 -15.30
N ALA A 147 -12.67 -4.09 -14.12
CA ALA A 147 -11.40 -3.54 -13.70
C ALA A 147 -11.17 -3.68 -12.20
N ALA A 148 -9.92 -3.85 -11.81
CA ALA A 148 -9.49 -3.87 -10.42
C ALA A 148 -8.75 -2.59 -10.05
N TYR A 149 -9.08 -2.05 -8.89
CA TYR A 149 -8.42 -0.90 -8.28
C TYR A 149 -7.76 -1.33 -6.97
N TYR A 150 -6.75 -0.60 -6.58
CA TYR A 150 -6.05 -0.86 -5.31
C TYR A 150 -6.28 0.28 -4.33
N ARG A 151 -6.69 -0.08 -3.13
CA ARG A 151 -6.73 0.83 -2.00
C ARG A 151 -5.53 0.60 -1.11
N PRO A 152 -4.56 1.53 -1.09
CA PRO A 152 -3.38 1.40 -0.24
C PRO A 152 -3.76 1.40 1.24
N PRO A 153 -2.88 0.87 2.10
CA PRO A 153 -3.01 1.02 3.53
C PRO A 153 -3.24 2.48 3.91
N ARG A 154 -3.94 2.72 5.00
CA ARG A 154 -4.24 4.07 5.49
C ARG A 154 -2.99 4.94 5.65
N ARG A 155 -1.83 4.32 5.85
CA ARG A 155 -0.57 5.01 6.08
C ARG A 155 0.54 4.33 5.28
N VAL A 156 0.99 5.03 4.28
CA VAL A 156 2.36 4.90 3.83
C VAL A 156 3.14 5.84 4.74
N TYR A 157 3.94 5.29 5.63
CA TYR A 157 4.59 6.08 6.67
C TYR A 157 6.01 6.42 6.26
N ASP A 158 6.27 7.66 5.96
CA ASP A 158 7.63 8.17 5.89
C ASP A 158 7.97 8.81 7.25
N GLU A 159 8.84 8.18 8.01
CA GLU A 159 9.23 8.64 9.35
C GLU A 159 9.79 10.06 9.36
N ARG A 160 10.35 10.50 8.24
CA ARG A 160 10.92 11.85 8.09
C ARG A 160 9.84 12.92 8.00
N THR A 161 8.67 12.58 7.50
CA THR A 161 7.59 13.54 7.18
C THR A 161 6.26 13.18 7.81
N GLY A 162 6.11 11.97 8.32
CA GLY A 162 4.85 11.44 8.86
C GLY A 162 3.77 11.19 7.80
N LEU A 163 4.03 11.52 6.54
CA LEU A 163 3.16 11.34 5.38
C LEU A 163 3.98 10.75 4.22
N PRO A 164 3.35 10.02 3.29
CA PRO A 164 4.06 9.51 2.12
C PRO A 164 4.60 10.67 1.29
N SER A 165 5.85 10.54 0.85
CA SER A 165 6.39 11.49 -0.11
C SER A 165 5.76 11.24 -1.50
N ILE A 166 5.81 12.23 -2.37
CA ILE A 166 5.32 12.08 -3.74
C ILE A 166 6.11 11.00 -4.51
N GLU A 167 7.37 10.80 -4.18
CA GLU A 167 8.22 9.76 -4.75
C GLU A 167 7.74 8.36 -4.36
N MET A 168 7.30 8.17 -3.12
CA MET A 168 6.70 6.90 -2.66
C MET A 168 5.39 6.61 -3.37
N THR A 169 4.54 7.62 -3.52
CA THR A 169 3.27 7.50 -4.23
C THR A 169 3.47 7.14 -5.70
N ARG A 170 4.45 7.76 -6.36
CA ARG A 170 4.82 7.45 -7.75
C ARG A 170 5.33 6.01 -7.90
N ALA A 171 6.14 5.54 -6.95
CA ALA A 171 6.62 4.16 -6.93
C ALA A 171 5.46 3.17 -6.80
N LEU A 172 4.50 3.46 -5.91
CA LEU A 172 3.29 2.64 -5.76
C LEU A 172 2.46 2.63 -7.04
N SER A 173 2.20 3.79 -7.64
CA SER A 173 1.47 3.90 -8.91
C SER A 173 2.12 3.06 -10.02
N GLN A 174 3.45 3.09 -10.12
CA GLN A 174 4.19 2.28 -11.10
C GLN A 174 4.10 0.77 -10.81
N ALA A 175 4.11 0.38 -9.53
CA ALA A 175 3.95 -1.03 -9.14
C ALA A 175 2.53 -1.54 -9.46
N LEU A 176 1.51 -0.70 -9.31
CA LEU A 176 0.13 -1.03 -9.65
C LEU A 176 -0.08 -1.22 -11.15
N ASP A 177 0.47 -0.30 -11.96
CA ASP A 177 0.45 -0.41 -13.42
C ASP A 177 1.10 -1.71 -13.89
N GLN A 178 2.26 -2.05 -13.33
CA GLN A 178 2.93 -3.32 -13.59
C GLN A 178 2.11 -4.54 -13.14
N GLY A 179 1.36 -4.41 -12.05
CA GLY A 179 0.47 -5.44 -11.51
C GLY A 179 -0.85 -5.61 -12.26
N GLY A 180 -1.14 -4.76 -13.27
CA GLY A 180 -2.37 -4.84 -14.06
C GLY A 180 -3.59 -4.18 -13.41
N TYR A 181 -3.40 -3.41 -12.35
CA TYR A 181 -4.48 -2.62 -11.73
C TYR A 181 -4.82 -1.39 -12.57
N ALA A 182 -6.09 -1.06 -12.67
CA ALA A 182 -6.58 0.10 -13.41
C ALA A 182 -6.24 1.44 -12.72
N GLY A 183 -5.95 1.42 -11.42
CA GLY A 183 -5.55 2.62 -10.70
C GLY A 183 -5.65 2.49 -9.18
N LEU A 184 -5.51 3.66 -8.53
CA LEU A 184 -5.62 3.82 -7.09
C LEU A 184 -7.04 4.20 -6.67
N TYR A 185 -7.53 3.54 -5.63
CA TYR A 185 -8.75 3.93 -4.93
C TYR A 185 -8.39 4.80 -3.72
N HIS A 186 -8.82 6.04 -3.72
CA HIS A 186 -8.56 6.97 -2.62
C HIS A 186 -9.71 6.95 -1.62
N GLY A 187 -9.53 6.26 -0.52
CA GLY A 187 -10.58 6.11 0.49
C GLY A 187 -10.81 7.34 1.39
N TYR A 188 -9.84 8.25 1.46
CA TYR A 188 -9.95 9.47 2.27
C TYR A 188 -8.93 10.52 1.83
N MET A 189 -9.41 11.71 1.56
CA MET A 189 -8.58 12.90 1.34
C MET A 189 -9.00 13.98 2.31
N SER A 190 -8.03 14.65 2.91
CA SER A 190 -8.30 15.79 3.77
C SER A 190 -8.81 16.96 2.95
N TRP A 191 -9.85 17.61 3.42
CA TRP A 191 -10.35 18.82 2.80
C TRP A 191 -10.09 20.05 3.69
N PRO A 192 -9.61 21.17 3.13
CA PRO A 192 -9.29 21.41 1.73
C PRO A 192 -8.01 20.70 1.30
N LEU A 193 -7.91 20.38 -0.01
CA LEU A 193 -6.73 19.76 -0.60
C LEU A 193 -5.56 20.73 -0.63
N ASP A 194 -4.37 20.26 -0.30
CA ASP A 194 -3.13 21.02 -0.44
C ASP A 194 -2.42 20.75 -1.80
N ASP A 195 -1.30 21.43 -2.05
CA ASP A 195 -0.54 21.28 -3.28
C ASP A 195 -0.01 19.86 -3.50
N LYS A 196 0.26 19.08 -2.43
CA LYS A 196 0.73 17.71 -2.51
C LYS A 196 -0.39 16.78 -2.96
N GLU A 197 -1.59 16.96 -2.40
CA GLU A 197 -2.77 16.19 -2.76
C GLU A 197 -3.20 16.47 -4.19
N TYR A 198 -3.17 17.74 -4.62
CA TYR A 198 -3.41 18.09 -6.03
C TYR A 198 -2.36 17.48 -6.97
N ARG A 199 -1.10 17.44 -6.57
CA ARG A 199 -0.05 16.78 -7.35
C ARG A 199 -0.28 15.28 -7.41
N PHE A 200 -0.62 14.67 -6.28
CA PHE A 200 -0.98 13.26 -6.20
C PHE A 200 -2.10 12.92 -7.18
N LEU A 201 -3.22 13.64 -7.16
CA LEU A 201 -4.35 13.41 -8.05
C LEU A 201 -3.99 13.52 -9.53
N ARG A 202 -3.07 14.41 -9.88
CA ARG A 202 -2.60 14.59 -11.26
C ARG A 202 -1.62 13.52 -11.73
N GLU A 203 -0.97 12.82 -10.83
CA GLU A 203 0.10 11.88 -11.16
C GLU A 203 -0.28 10.41 -10.90
N ALA A 204 -1.06 10.13 -9.86
CA ALA A 204 -1.26 8.77 -9.38
C ALA A 204 -2.02 7.85 -10.36
N ALA A 205 -2.90 8.42 -11.17
CA ALA A 205 -3.67 7.68 -12.18
C ALA A 205 -2.97 7.61 -13.56
N PHE A 206 -1.78 8.22 -13.70
CA PHE A 206 -1.11 8.40 -14.98
C PHE A 206 0.36 7.94 -14.90
N PRO A 207 0.64 6.62 -14.91
CA PRO A 207 2.00 6.09 -14.81
C PRO A 207 2.91 6.61 -15.92
N GLU A 208 2.40 6.92 -17.11
CA GLU A 208 3.15 7.53 -18.20
C GLU A 208 3.66 8.94 -17.85
N VAL A 209 2.89 9.72 -17.06
CA VAL A 209 3.31 11.06 -16.60
C VAL A 209 4.42 10.96 -15.56
N THR A 210 4.44 9.88 -14.81
CA THR A 210 5.42 9.65 -13.74
C THR A 210 6.63 8.83 -14.20
N ARG A 211 6.61 8.29 -15.41
CA ARG A 211 7.59 7.34 -15.96
C ARG A 211 9.05 7.76 -15.73
N ARG A 212 9.38 9.05 -15.89
CA ARG A 212 10.73 9.62 -15.71
C ARG A 212 10.81 10.64 -14.57
N LYS A 213 9.93 10.52 -13.59
CA LYS A 213 10.00 11.31 -12.35
C LYS A 213 10.65 10.50 -11.22
N PRO A 214 11.30 11.16 -10.24
CA PRO A 214 11.86 10.46 -9.10
C PRO A 214 10.83 9.60 -8.37
N LYS A 215 11.22 8.36 -8.02
CA LYS A 215 10.42 7.38 -7.31
C LYS A 215 11.22 6.75 -6.19
N ARG A 216 10.56 6.46 -5.07
CA ARG A 216 11.14 5.84 -3.91
C ARG A 216 10.46 4.49 -3.66
N TYR A 217 11.15 3.42 -3.96
CA TYR A 217 10.79 2.07 -3.57
C TYR A 217 11.27 1.81 -2.16
N TYR A 218 10.49 1.08 -1.35
CA TYR A 218 10.78 0.95 0.06
C TYR A 218 10.20 -0.31 0.68
N LEU A 219 10.91 -0.80 1.69
CA LEU A 219 10.44 -1.76 2.67
C LEU A 219 10.28 -1.04 4.00
N GLN A 220 9.17 -1.25 4.67
CA GLN A 220 8.92 -0.68 5.98
C GLN A 220 8.85 -1.75 7.06
N PRO A 221 9.26 -1.42 8.30
CA PRO A 221 9.03 -2.30 9.41
C PRO A 221 7.53 -2.45 9.60
N ARG A 222 7.09 -3.69 9.76
CA ARG A 222 5.71 -4.00 10.11
C ARG A 222 5.66 -4.35 11.58
N GLU A 223 5.00 -3.54 12.35
CA GLU A 223 4.55 -3.97 13.66
C GLU A 223 3.34 -4.87 13.49
N GLY A 224 3.36 -6.04 14.15
CA GLY A 224 2.18 -6.87 14.28
C GLY A 224 1.11 -6.08 15.03
N VAL A 225 0.03 -5.79 14.37
CA VAL A 225 -1.19 -5.37 15.04
C VAL A 225 -1.84 -6.65 15.55
N GLU A 226 -2.12 -6.72 16.83
CA GLU A 226 -2.89 -7.83 17.41
C GLU A 226 -4.19 -7.99 16.62
N GLY A 227 -4.40 -9.18 16.01
CA GLY A 227 -5.53 -9.46 15.13
C GLY A 227 -5.30 -9.20 13.65
N GLU A 228 -4.08 -8.94 13.17
CA GLU A 228 -3.79 -9.01 11.74
C GLU A 228 -3.98 -10.44 11.21
N PRO A 229 -4.58 -10.61 10.01
CA PRO A 229 -4.71 -11.92 9.38
C PRO A 229 -3.36 -12.60 9.22
N THR A 230 -3.30 -13.90 9.45
CA THR A 230 -2.08 -14.72 9.33
C THR A 230 -1.59 -14.88 7.88
N THR A 231 -2.42 -14.49 6.91
CA THR A 231 -2.15 -14.57 5.47
C THR A 231 -1.30 -13.43 4.92
N THR A 232 -0.95 -12.44 5.76
CA THR A 232 -0.05 -11.35 5.32
C THR A 232 1.31 -11.90 4.89
N PRO A 233 1.87 -11.47 3.74
CA PRO A 233 3.19 -11.91 3.30
C PRO A 233 4.24 -11.77 4.41
N GLU A 234 5.15 -12.74 4.46
CA GLU A 234 6.18 -12.80 5.48
C GLU A 234 6.95 -11.47 5.58
N ARG A 235 7.12 -11.00 6.80
CA ARG A 235 7.69 -9.68 7.07
C ARG A 235 9.19 -9.73 6.92
N GLN A 236 9.74 -8.83 6.14
CA GLN A 236 11.18 -8.71 6.00
C GLN A 236 11.81 -7.81 7.06
N LEU A 237 11.07 -6.83 7.59
CA LEU A 237 11.55 -5.84 8.56
C LEU A 237 10.62 -5.74 9.78
N PRO A 238 11.10 -5.39 10.98
CA PRO A 238 12.51 -5.14 11.31
C PRO A 238 13.31 -6.43 11.43
N VAL A 239 14.62 -6.35 11.18
CA VAL A 239 15.56 -7.45 11.32
C VAL A 239 16.60 -7.12 12.38
N ALA A 240 16.71 -7.94 13.42
CA ALA A 240 17.78 -7.82 14.40
C ALA A 240 19.08 -8.40 13.82
N LEU A 241 20.16 -7.62 13.84
CA LEU A 241 21.46 -8.11 13.41
C LEU A 241 22.02 -9.05 14.47
N GLU A 242 22.37 -10.27 14.06
CA GLU A 242 23.00 -11.28 14.90
C GLU A 242 24.42 -11.56 14.40
N GLU A 243 25.38 -11.71 15.33
CA GLU A 243 26.76 -12.02 14.96
C GLU A 243 26.86 -13.33 14.20
N GLY A 244 27.67 -13.33 13.14
CA GLY A 244 27.87 -14.47 12.26
C GLY A 244 26.70 -14.77 11.31
N LYS A 245 25.68 -13.93 11.28
CA LYS A 245 24.55 -14.10 10.37
C LYS A 245 24.53 -13.06 9.26
N THR A 246 24.02 -13.50 8.11
CA THR A 246 23.70 -12.65 6.97
C THR A 246 22.19 -12.62 6.79
N GLU A 247 21.64 -11.43 6.86
CA GLU A 247 20.24 -11.18 6.57
C GLU A 247 20.09 -10.77 5.10
N ARG A 248 19.04 -11.29 4.45
CA ARG A 248 18.78 -11.06 3.03
C ARG A 248 17.37 -10.54 2.82
N LEU A 249 17.27 -9.38 2.17
CA LEU A 249 16.00 -8.69 1.92
C LEU A 249 15.83 -8.43 0.43
N GLY A 250 14.63 -8.69 -0.09
CA GLY A 250 14.24 -8.36 -1.46
C GLY A 250 13.45 -7.06 -1.50
N ILE A 251 13.90 -6.13 -2.33
CA ILE A 251 13.17 -4.90 -2.62
C ILE A 251 12.80 -4.82 -4.10
N TRP A 252 11.52 -4.58 -4.39
CA TRP A 252 11.00 -4.57 -5.75
C TRP A 252 11.05 -3.18 -6.36
N VAL A 253 11.59 -3.09 -7.59
CA VAL A 253 11.61 -1.86 -8.40
C VAL A 253 10.78 -2.08 -9.66
N ALA A 254 9.65 -1.38 -9.77
CA ALA A 254 8.72 -1.51 -10.91
C ALA A 254 9.09 -0.64 -12.12
N ASP A 255 10.08 0.26 -11.98
CA ASP A 255 10.49 1.17 -13.04
C ASP A 255 11.04 0.45 -14.29
N ASP A 256 10.84 1.08 -15.44
CA ASP A 256 11.51 0.74 -16.69
C ASP A 256 12.99 1.18 -16.64
N VAL A 257 13.78 0.42 -15.88
CA VAL A 257 15.19 0.72 -15.59
C VAL A 257 16.02 0.67 -16.87
N ASP A 258 15.77 -0.35 -17.71
CA ASP A 258 16.56 -0.58 -18.93
C ASP A 258 16.29 0.50 -19.98
N GLY A 259 15.02 0.86 -20.20
CA GLY A 259 14.66 1.96 -21.08
C GLY A 259 15.26 3.28 -20.61
N ALA A 260 15.14 3.61 -19.32
CA ALA A 260 15.69 4.84 -18.76
C ALA A 260 17.23 4.92 -18.85
N ARG A 261 17.90 3.77 -18.78
CA ARG A 261 19.35 3.65 -18.94
C ARG A 261 19.73 3.85 -20.39
N ALA A 262 19.04 3.20 -21.33
CA ALA A 262 19.26 3.33 -22.76
C ALA A 262 19.05 4.77 -23.27
N ASP A 263 18.02 5.45 -22.77
CA ASP A 263 17.72 6.85 -23.10
C ASP A 263 18.70 7.85 -22.43
N GLY A 264 19.59 7.39 -21.54
CA GLY A 264 20.52 8.22 -20.78
C GLY A 264 19.85 9.15 -19.75
N GLU A 265 18.58 8.90 -19.43
CA GLU A 265 17.78 9.73 -18.52
C GLU A 265 17.97 9.35 -17.07
N MET A 266 18.40 8.11 -16.81
CA MET A 266 18.61 7.62 -15.46
C MET A 266 19.83 8.28 -14.80
N ARG A 267 19.65 8.80 -13.58
CA ARG A 267 20.73 9.25 -12.69
C ARG A 267 21.15 8.09 -11.78
N LYS A 268 22.29 8.26 -11.09
CA LYS A 268 22.73 7.29 -10.07
C LYS A 268 21.63 7.14 -9.02
N PRO A 269 21.08 5.94 -8.80
CA PRO A 269 20.12 5.70 -7.73
C PRO A 269 20.76 5.86 -6.35
N ILE A 270 19.92 5.99 -5.32
CA ILE A 270 20.38 6.04 -3.94
C ILE A 270 19.73 4.89 -3.18
N LEU A 271 20.57 3.97 -2.67
CA LEU A 271 20.17 2.98 -1.67
C LEU A 271 20.23 3.65 -0.30
N THR A 272 19.18 3.49 0.50
CA THR A 272 19.16 3.96 1.89
C THR A 272 18.84 2.78 2.80
N LEU A 273 19.70 2.55 3.81
CA LEU A 273 19.49 1.58 4.87
C LEU A 273 19.31 2.33 6.18
N ARG A 274 18.27 1.99 6.93
CA ARG A 274 17.98 2.61 8.21
C ARG A 274 18.19 1.63 9.34
N PHE A 275 19.06 1.98 10.27
CA PHE A 275 19.36 1.17 11.44
C PHE A 275 18.95 1.85 12.74
N SER A 276 18.53 1.04 13.71
CA SER A 276 18.47 1.45 15.11
C SER A 276 19.74 0.99 15.82
N PHE A 277 20.30 1.89 16.63
CA PHE A 277 21.44 1.58 17.52
C PHE A 277 22.69 1.04 16.83
N PHE A 278 22.95 1.43 15.59
CA PHE A 278 24.19 1.08 14.92
C PHE A 278 25.40 1.73 15.64
N CYS A 279 26.46 0.96 15.86
CA CYS A 279 27.72 1.45 16.41
C CYS A 279 28.79 1.48 15.32
N ILE A 280 29.63 2.51 15.32
CA ILE A 280 30.69 2.68 14.32
C ILE A 280 31.76 1.58 14.41
N ASP A 281 31.89 0.94 15.59
CA ASP A 281 32.83 -0.14 15.84
C ASP A 281 32.20 -1.53 15.59
N ASP A 282 30.95 -1.58 15.10
CA ASP A 282 30.35 -2.84 14.62
C ASP A 282 30.97 -3.22 13.27
N ASP A 283 31.42 -4.48 13.11
CA ASP A 283 31.89 -5.02 11.82
C ASP A 283 30.70 -5.56 11.03
N VAL A 284 30.17 -4.73 10.13
CA VAL A 284 29.01 -5.07 9.31
C VAL A 284 29.34 -4.83 7.85
N GLU A 285 29.10 -5.81 6.99
CA GLU A 285 29.25 -5.68 5.55
C GLU A 285 27.89 -5.59 4.87
N PHE A 286 27.74 -4.63 3.97
CA PHE A 286 26.54 -4.46 3.13
C PHE A 286 26.83 -4.92 1.70
N ARG A 287 25.88 -5.65 1.12
CA ARG A 287 25.90 -6.01 -0.31
C ARG A 287 24.58 -5.61 -0.98
N PHE A 288 24.68 -5.14 -2.19
CA PHE A 288 23.55 -4.86 -3.05
C PHE A 288 23.69 -5.65 -4.36
N ASN A 289 22.73 -6.53 -4.65
CA ASN A 289 22.78 -7.44 -5.78
C ASN A 289 24.09 -8.25 -5.87
N GLY A 290 24.62 -8.66 -4.71
CA GLY A 290 25.87 -9.44 -4.57
C GLY A 290 27.16 -8.62 -4.59
N ARG A 291 27.11 -7.31 -4.85
CA ARG A 291 28.26 -6.40 -4.81
C ARG A 291 28.38 -5.77 -3.42
N VAL A 292 29.60 -5.78 -2.86
CA VAL A 292 29.89 -5.09 -1.61
C VAL A 292 29.73 -3.59 -1.80
N VAL A 293 29.02 -2.97 -0.87
CA VAL A 293 28.84 -1.52 -0.76
C VAL A 293 29.47 -1.08 0.56
N PRO A 294 30.69 -0.50 0.53
CA PRO A 294 31.38 -0.10 1.74
C PRO A 294 30.59 0.94 2.52
N TRP A 295 30.36 0.70 3.79
CA TRP A 295 29.57 1.64 4.61
C TRP A 295 30.34 2.96 4.88
N GLU A 296 31.66 2.95 4.75
CA GLU A 296 32.52 4.13 4.84
C GLU A 296 32.24 5.12 3.71
N ASP A 297 31.73 4.66 2.58
CA ASP A 297 31.33 5.47 1.44
C ASP A 297 29.93 6.06 1.59
N ALA A 298 29.20 5.68 2.65
CA ALA A 298 27.85 6.16 2.90
C ALA A 298 27.84 7.59 3.43
N GLU A 299 26.87 8.37 2.96
CA GLU A 299 26.43 9.56 3.68
C GLU A 299 25.59 9.11 4.88
N ILE A 300 26.11 9.27 6.09
CA ILE A 300 25.43 8.86 7.32
C ILE A 300 24.76 10.08 7.95
N THR A 301 23.47 9.96 8.22
CA THR A 301 22.70 10.99 8.93
C THR A 301 22.03 10.38 10.15
N ASP A 302 22.03 11.15 11.25
CA ASP A 302 21.33 10.83 12.50
C ASP A 302 20.06 11.70 12.55
N GLU A 303 18.91 11.08 12.37
CA GLU A 303 17.63 11.79 12.45
C GLU A 303 17.05 11.64 13.85
N ARG A 304 17.50 12.52 14.75
CA ARG A 304 16.93 12.63 16.09
C ARG A 304 15.61 13.38 16.04
N GLY A 305 14.57 12.85 16.65
CA GLY A 305 13.40 13.64 17.04
C GLY A 305 12.16 13.50 16.19
N LEU A 306 12.01 12.46 15.38
CA LEU A 306 10.75 12.17 14.68
C LEU A 306 9.60 11.68 15.60
N THR A 307 9.79 11.70 16.91
CA THR A 307 8.73 11.44 17.91
C THR A 307 7.50 12.35 17.78
N MET A 308 7.58 13.41 17.02
CA MET A 308 6.45 14.33 16.80
C MET A 308 5.38 13.76 15.87
N ALA A 309 5.74 12.93 14.91
CA ALA A 309 4.79 12.35 13.95
C ALA A 309 3.78 11.41 14.60
N THR A 310 4.15 10.71 15.66
CA THR A 310 3.23 9.84 16.41
C THR A 310 2.21 10.61 17.25
N LYS A 311 2.54 11.81 17.71
CA LYS A 311 1.58 12.67 18.43
C LYS A 311 0.54 13.30 17.50
N LEU A 312 0.91 13.60 16.26
CA LEU A 312 -0.02 14.11 15.24
C LEU A 312 -0.98 13.04 14.71
N ALA A 313 -0.62 11.78 14.83
CA ALA A 313 -1.49 10.66 14.48
C ALA A 313 -2.63 10.42 15.48
N GLY A 314 -2.83 11.31 16.44
CA GLY A 314 -3.76 11.28 17.57
C GLY A 314 -4.87 10.26 17.48
N SER A 315 -4.94 9.36 18.46
CA SER A 315 -5.97 8.37 18.73
C SER A 315 -5.76 6.93 18.25
N MET A 316 -4.75 6.58 17.51
CA MET A 316 -4.39 5.17 17.37
C MET A 316 -3.08 4.92 18.10
N ASN A 317 -3.08 3.97 19.04
CA ASN A 317 -1.89 3.41 19.68
C ASN A 317 -1.04 2.66 18.65
N ILE A 318 -0.53 3.36 17.65
CA ILE A 318 0.59 2.87 16.87
C ILE A 318 1.81 3.24 17.72
N GLN A 319 2.16 2.36 18.61
CA GLN A 319 3.49 2.33 19.18
C GLN A 319 4.42 1.79 18.11
N ALA A 320 4.71 2.61 17.07
CA ALA A 320 5.94 2.39 16.35
C ALA A 320 7.05 2.56 17.37
N PRO A 321 7.94 1.59 17.57
CA PRO A 321 9.16 1.80 18.32
C PRO A 321 9.99 2.78 17.50
N LEU A 322 9.73 4.05 17.69
CA LEU A 322 10.59 5.11 17.21
C LEU A 322 11.87 4.94 18.01
N SER A 323 12.83 4.26 17.41
CA SER A 323 14.14 4.19 18.02
C SER A 323 14.63 5.63 18.18
N MET A 324 14.99 5.99 19.39
CA MET A 324 15.49 7.31 19.71
C MET A 324 16.82 7.64 19.02
N SER A 325 17.41 6.69 18.30
CA SER A 325 18.58 6.87 17.45
C SER A 325 18.43 6.03 16.19
N ALA A 326 18.10 6.67 15.08
CA ALA A 326 18.10 6.08 13.77
C ALA A 326 19.29 6.60 12.96
N HIS A 327 20.05 5.68 12.39
CA HIS A 327 21.12 6.02 11.47
C HIS A 327 20.70 5.67 10.06
N TRP A 328 20.76 6.63 9.15
CA TRP A 328 20.46 6.49 7.75
C TRP A 328 21.74 6.43 6.95
N PHE A 329 22.02 5.28 6.35
CA PHE A 329 23.17 5.07 5.47
C PHE A 329 22.68 5.24 4.02
N ARG A 330 23.19 6.25 3.32
CA ARG A 330 22.84 6.55 1.93
C ARG A 330 24.01 6.26 1.01
N PHE A 331 23.82 5.31 0.11
CA PHE A 331 24.80 4.88 -0.87
C PHE A 331 24.41 5.33 -2.26
N ARG A 332 25.34 5.93 -3.01
CA ARG A 332 25.12 6.25 -4.42
C ARG A 332 25.51 5.03 -5.25
N LEU A 333 24.51 4.34 -5.77
CA LEU A 333 24.70 3.19 -6.63
C LEU A 333 25.09 3.60 -8.04
N GLU A 334 25.77 2.72 -8.77
CA GLU A 334 25.93 2.89 -10.20
C GLU A 334 24.62 2.57 -10.93
N ARG A 335 24.47 3.08 -12.16
CA ARG A 335 23.20 2.97 -12.90
C ARG A 335 22.86 1.53 -13.28
N ASP A 336 23.84 0.68 -13.43
CA ASP A 336 23.72 -0.72 -13.81
C ASP A 336 23.52 -1.67 -12.60
N GLU A 337 23.65 -1.17 -11.39
CA GLU A 337 23.46 -1.98 -10.18
C GLU A 337 22.00 -2.24 -9.86
N VAL A 338 21.08 -1.31 -10.17
CA VAL A 338 19.65 -1.49 -9.95
C VAL A 338 19.01 -2.12 -11.19
N ARG A 339 18.16 -3.09 -10.99
CA ARG A 339 17.40 -3.76 -12.06
C ARG A 339 15.88 -3.64 -11.82
N ARG A 340 15.11 -3.74 -12.90
CA ARG A 340 13.67 -3.91 -12.80
C ARG A 340 13.37 -5.25 -12.13
N GLY A 341 12.41 -5.27 -11.22
CA GLY A 341 12.05 -6.44 -10.44
C GLY A 341 12.78 -6.47 -9.11
N GLU A 342 13.04 -7.66 -8.61
CA GLU A 342 13.64 -7.87 -7.30
C GLU A 342 15.12 -7.45 -7.29
N ASN A 343 15.48 -6.63 -6.31
CA ASN A 343 16.85 -6.28 -5.96
C ASN A 343 17.13 -6.78 -4.55
N ILE A 344 18.32 -7.32 -4.31
CA ILE A 344 18.69 -7.97 -3.06
C ILE A 344 19.63 -7.07 -2.27
N VAL A 345 19.26 -6.83 -1.01
CA VAL A 345 20.11 -6.23 0.01
C VAL A 345 20.54 -7.33 0.98
N GLU A 346 21.82 -7.47 1.21
CA GLU A 346 22.37 -8.39 2.20
C GLU A 346 23.13 -7.58 3.26
N VAL A 347 22.92 -7.95 4.51
CA VAL A 347 23.59 -7.35 5.67
C VAL A 347 24.23 -8.47 6.48
N GLU A 348 25.55 -8.57 6.44
CA GLU A 348 26.32 -9.52 7.21
C GLU A 348 26.86 -8.83 8.47
N CYS A 349 26.46 -9.30 9.64
CA CYS A 349 26.99 -8.83 10.91
C CYS A 349 28.10 -9.79 11.38
N ARG A 350 29.36 -9.38 11.23
CA ARG A 350 30.52 -10.20 11.63
C ARG A 350 30.80 -10.12 13.12
N SER A 351 30.75 -8.93 13.68
CA SER A 351 30.85 -8.71 15.12
C SER A 351 30.15 -7.44 15.56
N LYS A 352 29.82 -7.35 16.83
CA LYS A 352 29.20 -6.19 17.46
C LYS A 352 30.10 -5.61 18.55
N ASP A 353 30.10 -4.28 18.66
CA ASP A 353 30.73 -3.64 19.80
C ASP A 353 30.00 -4.02 21.10
N GLY A 354 30.70 -4.81 21.95
CA GLY A 354 30.15 -5.31 23.22
C GLY A 354 29.87 -4.21 24.27
N ARG A 355 30.35 -2.99 24.05
CA ARG A 355 30.12 -1.87 24.98
C ARG A 355 28.68 -1.35 24.91
N ALA A 356 27.98 -1.61 23.81
CA ALA A 356 26.62 -1.16 23.61
C ALA A 356 25.62 -2.32 23.79
N GLY A 357 24.88 -2.29 24.90
CA GLY A 357 23.90 -3.34 25.27
C GLY A 357 22.60 -3.30 24.48
N PHE A 358 22.54 -2.60 23.34
CA PHE A 358 21.32 -2.46 22.54
C PHE A 358 21.26 -3.45 21.39
N THR A 359 20.06 -3.89 21.03
CA THR A 359 19.84 -4.67 19.81
C THR A 359 19.97 -3.75 18.59
N ARG A 360 20.91 -4.06 17.68
CA ARG A 360 21.00 -3.39 16.38
C ARG A 360 19.94 -3.99 15.49
N SER A 361 19.15 -3.15 14.84
CA SER A 361 18.16 -3.63 13.89
C SER A 361 18.13 -2.79 12.62
N LEU A 362 17.99 -3.48 11.49
CA LEU A 362 17.63 -2.85 10.22
C LEU A 362 16.12 -2.63 10.21
N ASN A 363 15.69 -1.38 10.05
CA ASN A 363 14.30 -0.97 10.14
C ASN A 363 13.74 -0.38 8.85
N GLY A 364 14.57 -0.14 7.85
CA GLY A 364 14.13 0.38 6.57
C GLY A 364 15.14 0.14 5.47
N VAL A 365 14.63 -0.14 4.29
CA VAL A 365 15.39 -0.24 3.05
C VAL A 365 14.67 0.56 2.00
N GLU A 366 15.37 1.47 1.32
CA GLU A 366 14.80 2.30 0.27
C GLU A 366 15.72 2.36 -0.95
N ILE A 367 15.14 2.43 -2.14
CA ILE A 367 15.83 2.75 -3.38
C ILE A 367 15.15 3.98 -3.98
N LEU A 368 15.88 5.10 -4.01
CA LEU A 368 15.44 6.31 -4.70
C LEU A 368 15.93 6.28 -6.14
N MET A 369 15.01 6.01 -7.05
CA MET A 369 15.22 6.13 -8.49
C MET A 369 15.22 7.61 -8.87
N ARG A 370 16.23 8.02 -9.65
CA ARG A 370 16.43 9.41 -10.04
C ARG A 370 16.59 9.51 -11.54
N TYR A 371 15.99 10.55 -12.11
CA TYR A 371 16.03 10.80 -13.55
C TYR A 371 16.63 12.17 -13.83
N ARG A 372 16.92 12.43 -15.11
CA ARG A 372 17.25 13.77 -15.55
C ARG A 372 16.10 14.70 -15.15
N ASP A 373 16.44 15.81 -14.51
CA ASP A 373 15.42 16.80 -14.21
C ASP A 373 14.73 17.16 -15.52
N MET A 374 13.43 16.98 -15.57
CA MET A 374 12.63 17.54 -16.65
C MET A 374 12.96 19.04 -16.69
N GLU A 375 13.26 19.54 -17.87
CA GLU A 375 13.38 21.00 -18.07
C GLU A 375 12.14 21.63 -17.43
N ARG A 376 12.37 22.61 -16.57
CA ARG A 376 11.25 23.35 -15.97
C ARG A 376 10.42 23.86 -17.14
N PRO A 377 9.08 23.70 -17.14
CA PRO A 377 8.25 24.30 -18.16
C PRO A 377 8.64 25.76 -18.31
N GLU A 378 8.95 26.18 -19.53
CA GLU A 378 9.21 27.59 -19.81
C GLU A 378 8.03 28.40 -19.24
N GLY A 379 8.29 29.28 -18.28
CA GLY A 379 7.27 30.07 -17.59
C GLY A 379 7.28 29.98 -16.08
N LEU A 380 7.92 28.97 -15.46
CA LEU A 380 8.16 28.92 -14.02
C LEU A 380 9.57 29.42 -13.65
N ARG A 381 10.00 30.53 -14.22
CA ARG A 381 11.04 31.35 -13.60
C ARG A 381 10.40 32.06 -12.40
N ILE A 382 10.54 31.48 -11.23
CA ILE A 382 10.55 32.29 -10.02
C ILE A 382 11.86 33.06 -10.12
N ASP A 383 11.82 34.27 -10.66
CA ASP A 383 12.90 35.19 -10.51
C ASP A 383 13.16 35.26 -9.02
N ARG A 384 14.33 34.81 -8.58
CA ARG A 384 14.79 35.08 -7.22
C ARG A 384 14.78 36.57 -7.13
N VAL A 385 13.83 37.15 -6.39
CA VAL A 385 13.90 38.52 -5.93
C VAL A 385 15.23 38.60 -5.19
N ALA A 386 16.20 39.24 -5.82
CA ALA A 386 17.44 39.54 -5.16
C ALA A 386 17.05 40.28 -3.84
N PRO A 387 17.60 39.91 -2.69
CA PRO A 387 17.36 40.67 -1.48
C PRO A 387 17.79 42.09 -1.79
N GLY A 388 16.81 43.01 -1.79
CA GLY A 388 17.05 44.42 -2.06
C GLY A 388 18.12 44.91 -1.12
N GLY A 389 19.20 45.42 -1.69
CA GLY A 389 20.14 46.22 -1.00
C GLY A 389 19.42 47.51 -0.60
N GLY A 390 19.34 47.73 0.71
CA GLY A 390 18.98 48.96 1.38
C GLY A 390 19.88 49.13 2.57
#